data_6e8f62ceb9445ef7842c7e178e172149
#
_entry.id   6e8f62ceb9445ef7842c7e178e172149
#
_cell.length_a   1.000
_cell.length_b   1.000
_cell.length_c   1.000
_cell.angle_alpha   90.00
_cell.angle_beta   90.00
_cell.angle_gamma   90.00
#
_symmetry.space_group_name_H-M   'P 1'
#
loop_
_entity.id
_entity.type
_entity.pdbx_description
1 polymer ?
#
loop_
_entity_poly.entity_id
_entity_poly.type
_entity_poly.pdbx_seq_one_letter_code
_entity_poly.pdbx_strand_id
1 'polypeptide(L)'
;MEVSDTNDFEAFFEEVEPQLRRAHFAVFGLERGPEATAEAFAWAWETWPRARELESPVGYLFRVGQSRTRQRRFRPVFTPELVDDPLIEPKLGSALAELSESQRAAVVLVHGFGWTLREVAELREVQVTSIQTHLERGLRRLRAALEVTTHA
;
A
#
# COMPACT_ATOMS: atom_id res chain seq x y z
N MET A 1 -17.21 21.95 12.19
CA MET A 1 -16.08 21.24 12.78
C MET A 1 -15.26 22.21 13.62
N GLU A 2 -14.95 21.87 14.85
CA GLU A 2 -14.25 22.75 15.77
C GLU A 2 -12.74 22.80 15.48
N VAL A 3 -12.07 23.86 15.97
CA VAL A 3 -10.61 24.04 15.80
C VAL A 3 -9.84 22.85 16.39
N SER A 4 -10.33 22.29 17.49
CA SER A 4 -9.74 21.10 18.12
C SER A 4 -9.76 19.88 17.16
N ASP A 5 -10.86 19.68 16.47
CA ASP A 5 -10.98 18.58 15.50
C ASP A 5 -10.04 18.75 14.31
N THR A 6 -9.83 20.01 13.87
CA THR A 6 -8.88 20.29 12.79
C THR A 6 -7.45 19.95 13.20
N ASN A 7 -7.05 20.33 14.41
CA ASN A 7 -5.72 20.01 14.93
C ASN A 7 -5.53 18.51 15.13
N ASP A 8 -6.55 17.82 15.63
CA ASP A 8 -6.51 16.37 15.82
C ASP A 8 -6.42 15.66 14.49
N PHE A 9 -7.13 16.12 13.47
CA PHE A 9 -7.06 15.58 12.12
C PHE A 9 -5.68 15.78 11.49
N GLU A 10 -5.08 16.98 11.66
CA GLU A 10 -3.74 17.25 11.15
C GLU A 10 -2.70 16.32 11.76
N ALA A 11 -2.77 16.09 13.06
CA ALA A 11 -1.87 15.14 13.74
C ALA A 11 -2.06 13.72 13.23
N PHE A 12 -3.32 13.31 13.05
CA PHE A 12 -3.66 12.01 12.48
C PHE A 12 -3.11 11.87 11.05
N PHE A 13 -3.30 12.89 10.22
CA PHE A 13 -2.80 12.92 8.85
C PHE A 13 -1.28 12.77 8.81
N GLU A 14 -0.55 13.55 9.61
CA GLU A 14 0.91 13.49 9.65
C GLU A 14 1.43 12.11 10.05
N GLU A 15 0.74 11.43 10.95
CA GLU A 15 1.11 10.10 11.40
C GLU A 15 0.80 9.02 10.38
N VAL A 16 -0.37 9.06 9.76
CA VAL A 16 -0.91 7.98 8.92
C VAL A 16 -0.53 8.13 7.44
N GLU A 17 -0.47 9.35 6.93
CA GLU A 17 -0.29 9.62 5.49
C GLU A 17 0.97 8.98 4.89
N PRO A 18 2.17 9.07 5.49
CA PRO A 18 3.34 8.47 4.87
C PRO A 18 3.24 6.97 4.67
N GLN A 19 2.70 6.25 5.64
CA GLN A 19 2.52 4.80 5.56
C GLN A 19 1.45 4.44 4.53
N LEU A 20 0.32 5.14 4.56
CA LEU A 20 -0.79 4.89 3.65
C LEU A 20 -0.41 5.19 2.20
N ARG A 21 0.26 6.30 1.97
CA ARG A 21 0.75 6.69 0.64
C ARG A 21 1.68 5.63 0.06
N ARG A 22 2.64 5.15 0.85
CA ARG A 22 3.58 4.10 0.42
C ARG A 22 2.86 2.81 0.10
N ALA A 23 1.92 2.38 0.94
CA ALA A 23 1.14 1.18 0.72
C ALA A 23 0.30 1.27 -0.55
N HIS A 24 -0.43 2.37 -0.74
CA HIS A 24 -1.22 2.61 -1.94
C HIS A 24 -0.36 2.65 -3.20
N PHE A 25 0.78 3.36 -3.14
CA PHE A 25 1.70 3.43 -4.27
C PHE A 25 2.24 2.04 -4.63
N ALA A 26 2.69 1.28 -3.64
CA ALA A 26 3.27 -0.05 -3.86
C ALA A 26 2.28 -1.04 -4.47
N VAL A 27 1.01 -0.95 -4.10
CA VAL A 27 -0.03 -1.87 -4.58
C VAL A 27 -0.66 -1.38 -5.89
N PHE A 28 -1.00 -0.11 -5.98
CA PHE A 28 -1.83 0.43 -7.08
C PHE A 28 -1.05 1.24 -8.12
N GLY A 29 0.20 1.62 -7.82
CA GLY A 29 1.05 2.35 -8.75
C GLY A 29 0.90 3.86 -8.68
N LEU A 30 1.49 4.53 -9.66
CA LEU A 30 1.70 5.98 -9.67
C LEU A 30 0.41 6.82 -9.77
N GLU A 31 -0.54 6.40 -10.61
CA GLU A 31 -1.76 7.19 -10.81
C GLU A 31 -2.81 6.90 -9.76
N ARG A 32 -3.13 5.64 -9.57
CA ARG A 32 -4.17 5.22 -8.62
C ARG A 32 -3.74 5.37 -7.16
N GLY A 33 -2.46 5.18 -6.86
CA GLY A 33 -1.95 5.25 -5.49
C GLY A 33 -2.24 6.59 -4.81
N PRO A 34 -1.78 7.72 -5.38
CA PRO A 34 -2.06 9.04 -4.83
C PRO A 34 -3.55 9.36 -4.76
N GLU A 35 -4.31 8.97 -5.77
CA GLU A 35 -5.76 9.17 -5.80
C GLU A 35 -6.45 8.39 -4.66
N ALA A 36 -6.04 7.14 -4.45
CA ALA A 36 -6.56 6.31 -3.36
C ALA A 36 -6.28 6.93 -2.00
N THR A 37 -5.08 7.48 -1.81
CA THR A 37 -4.70 8.15 -0.57
C THR A 37 -5.55 9.40 -0.33
N ALA A 38 -5.73 10.22 -1.35
CA ALA A 38 -6.57 11.43 -1.28
C ALA A 38 -8.02 11.07 -0.94
N GLU A 39 -8.57 10.06 -1.60
CA GLU A 39 -9.95 9.61 -1.33
C GLU A 39 -10.11 9.05 0.08
N ALA A 40 -9.11 8.33 0.57
CA ALA A 40 -9.13 7.79 1.92
C ALA A 40 -9.17 8.90 2.98
N PHE A 41 -8.36 9.95 2.81
CA PHE A 41 -8.35 11.07 3.74
C PHE A 41 -9.57 11.98 3.59
N ALA A 42 -10.14 12.09 2.40
CA ALA A 42 -11.42 12.78 2.21
C ALA A 42 -12.51 12.09 3.03
N TRP A 43 -12.57 10.76 2.96
CA TRP A 43 -13.49 9.98 3.78
C TRP A 43 -13.24 10.20 5.28
N ALA A 44 -11.98 10.17 5.71
CA ALA A 44 -11.62 10.37 7.13
C ALA A 44 -12.06 11.73 7.63
N TRP A 45 -11.90 12.77 6.82
CA TRP A 45 -12.35 14.13 7.16
C TRP A 45 -13.88 14.20 7.25
N GLU A 46 -14.59 13.64 6.28
CA GLU A 46 -16.06 13.62 6.23
C GLU A 46 -16.67 12.85 7.41
N THR A 47 -15.97 11.84 7.90
CA THR A 47 -16.44 10.95 8.97
C THR A 47 -15.55 11.03 10.21
N TRP A 48 -14.99 12.20 10.50
CA TRP A 48 -13.97 12.36 11.53
C TRP A 48 -14.34 11.78 12.90
N PRO A 49 -15.55 11.96 13.45
CA PRO A 49 -15.89 11.35 14.74
C PRO A 49 -15.70 9.83 14.76
N ARG A 50 -15.91 9.18 13.63
CA ARG A 50 -15.71 7.73 13.46
C ARG A 50 -14.25 7.39 13.12
N ALA A 51 -13.64 8.17 12.23
CA ALA A 51 -12.28 7.93 11.77
C ALA A 51 -11.26 8.06 12.92
N ARG A 52 -11.47 8.99 13.84
CA ARG A 52 -10.57 9.19 14.99
C ARG A 52 -10.53 8.00 15.95
N GLU A 53 -11.56 7.14 15.93
CA GLU A 53 -11.68 5.98 16.81
C GLU A 53 -11.09 4.70 16.20
N LEU A 54 -10.54 4.75 14.98
CA LEU A 54 -9.98 3.59 14.33
C LEU A 54 -8.74 3.07 15.05
N GLU A 55 -8.73 1.77 15.38
CA GLU A 55 -7.59 1.12 16.02
C GLU A 55 -6.45 0.89 15.05
N SER A 56 -6.76 0.54 13.79
CA SER A 56 -5.79 0.29 12.73
C SER A 56 -6.10 1.18 11.54
N PRO A 57 -5.79 2.49 11.63
CA PRO A 57 -6.21 3.44 10.60
C PRO A 57 -5.60 3.18 9.22
N VAL A 58 -4.33 2.76 9.14
CA VAL A 58 -3.67 2.52 7.85
C VAL A 58 -4.40 1.43 7.07
N GLY A 59 -4.71 0.31 7.71
CA GLY A 59 -5.42 -0.80 7.07
C GLY A 59 -6.83 -0.41 6.62
N TYR A 60 -7.56 0.25 7.49
CA TYR A 60 -8.93 0.68 7.17
C TYR A 60 -8.95 1.69 6.03
N LEU A 61 -8.10 2.71 6.11
CA LEU A 61 -8.02 3.75 5.08
C LEU A 61 -7.49 3.20 3.76
N PHE A 62 -6.61 2.20 3.80
CA PHE A 62 -6.20 1.52 2.58
C PHE A 62 -7.42 0.92 1.85
N ARG A 63 -8.31 0.25 2.57
CA ARG A 63 -9.53 -0.33 2.00
C ARG A 63 -10.48 0.74 1.46
N VAL A 64 -10.61 1.86 2.15
CA VAL A 64 -11.43 2.98 1.69
C VAL A 64 -10.90 3.51 0.36
N GLY A 65 -9.59 3.76 0.28
CA GLY A 65 -8.95 4.24 -0.94
C GLY A 65 -9.08 3.24 -2.09
N GLN A 66 -8.89 1.96 -1.81
CA GLN A 66 -9.08 0.89 -2.78
C GLN A 66 -10.51 0.88 -3.32
N SER A 67 -11.48 0.90 -2.42
CA SER A 67 -12.91 0.85 -2.77
C SER A 67 -13.34 2.05 -3.61
N ARG A 68 -12.94 3.25 -3.20
CA ARG A 68 -13.33 4.48 -3.87
C ARG A 68 -12.67 4.68 -5.23
N THR A 69 -11.56 3.99 -5.51
CA THR A 69 -10.85 4.10 -6.79
C THR A 69 -10.99 2.87 -7.67
N ARG A 70 -11.68 1.84 -7.21
CA ARG A 70 -11.79 0.55 -7.92
C ARG A 70 -12.39 0.66 -9.31
N GLN A 71 -13.37 1.54 -9.50
CA GLN A 71 -14.10 1.69 -10.76
C GLN A 71 -13.49 2.74 -11.70
N ARG A 72 -12.46 3.44 -11.25
CA ARG A 72 -11.80 4.45 -12.08
C ARG A 72 -10.80 3.77 -13.01
N ARG A 73 -10.71 4.28 -14.24
CA ARG A 73 -9.72 3.79 -15.20
C ARG A 73 -8.38 4.45 -14.94
N PHE A 74 -7.47 3.71 -14.32
CA PHE A 74 -6.09 4.12 -14.14
C PHE A 74 -5.20 3.26 -15.03
N ARG A 75 -4.12 3.85 -15.53
CA ARG A 75 -3.07 3.09 -16.18
C ARG A 75 -2.39 2.21 -15.13
N PRO A 76 -2.31 0.88 -15.35
CA PRO A 76 -1.63 0.00 -14.41
C PRO A 76 -0.11 0.13 -14.58
N VAL A 77 0.43 1.29 -14.29
CA VAL A 77 1.87 1.53 -14.40
C VAL A 77 2.44 1.68 -12.99
N PHE A 78 3.16 0.66 -12.58
CA PHE A 78 4.08 0.77 -11.46
C PHE A 78 5.41 1.29 -12.01
N THR A 79 5.80 2.51 -11.62
CA THR A 79 7.05 3.13 -12.08
C THR A 79 8.10 3.00 -10.98
N PRO A 80 9.15 2.19 -11.19
CA PRO A 80 10.19 1.97 -10.19
C PRO A 80 10.93 3.24 -9.77
N GLU A 81 10.97 4.23 -10.65
CA GLU A 81 11.70 5.48 -10.49
C GLU A 81 11.26 6.34 -9.30
N LEU A 82 10.06 6.07 -8.77
CA LEU A 82 9.53 6.84 -7.65
C LEU A 82 9.81 6.19 -6.28
N VAL A 83 10.44 5.02 -6.28
CA VAL A 83 10.96 4.40 -5.06
C VAL A 83 12.42 4.84 -4.88
N ASP A 84 12.63 6.14 -4.90
CA ASP A 84 13.97 6.71 -4.76
C ASP A 84 14.27 6.96 -3.28
N ASP A 85 14.39 5.86 -2.54
CA ASP A 85 14.87 5.89 -1.17
C ASP A 85 16.30 5.35 -1.18
N PRO A 86 17.30 6.16 -0.79
CA PRO A 86 18.70 5.73 -0.80
C PRO A 86 19.00 4.54 0.12
N LEU A 87 18.07 4.17 0.98
CA LEU A 87 18.19 3.01 1.86
C LEU A 87 17.67 1.72 1.21
N ILE A 88 17.04 1.82 0.03
CA ILE A 88 16.50 0.68 -0.70
C ILE A 88 17.49 0.25 -1.79
N GLU A 89 17.68 -1.05 -1.94
CA GLU A 89 18.50 -1.61 -3.00
C GLU A 89 17.97 -1.09 -4.36
N PRO A 90 18.85 -0.48 -5.22
CA PRO A 90 18.41 0.21 -6.44
C PRO A 90 17.62 -0.65 -7.43
N LYS A 91 17.83 -1.96 -7.42
CA LYS A 91 17.14 -2.90 -8.32
C LYS A 91 15.81 -3.40 -7.77
N LEU A 92 15.53 -3.10 -6.50
CA LEU A 92 14.32 -3.57 -5.83
C LEU A 92 13.05 -3.03 -6.50
N GLY A 93 13.04 -1.76 -6.85
CA GLY A 93 11.89 -1.14 -7.53
C GLY A 93 11.55 -1.84 -8.83
N SER A 94 12.56 -2.10 -9.67
CA SER A 94 12.35 -2.82 -10.93
C SER A 94 11.90 -4.26 -10.72
N ALA A 95 12.47 -4.94 -9.74
CA ALA A 95 12.09 -6.31 -9.41
C ALA A 95 10.64 -6.38 -8.90
N LEU A 96 10.23 -5.44 -8.06
CA LEU A 96 8.85 -5.34 -7.58
C LEU A 96 7.87 -5.06 -8.72
N ALA A 97 8.27 -4.25 -9.70
CA ALA A 97 7.43 -3.95 -10.86
C ALA A 97 7.14 -5.19 -11.72
N GLU A 98 8.01 -6.20 -11.71
CA GLU A 98 7.81 -7.44 -12.44
C GLU A 98 6.79 -8.38 -11.78
N LEU A 99 6.48 -8.18 -10.51
CA LEU A 99 5.50 -8.98 -9.80
C LEU A 99 4.08 -8.63 -10.25
N SER A 100 3.16 -9.60 -10.15
CA SER A 100 1.74 -9.30 -10.29
C SER A 100 1.30 -8.36 -9.15
N GLU A 101 0.18 -7.68 -9.32
CA GLU A 101 -0.36 -6.80 -8.26
C GLU A 101 -0.56 -7.56 -6.95
N SER A 102 -1.12 -8.77 -7.01
CA SER A 102 -1.35 -9.60 -5.83
C SER A 102 -0.06 -10.05 -5.16
N GLN A 103 0.95 -10.42 -5.94
CA GLN A 103 2.26 -10.80 -5.43
C GLN A 103 2.96 -9.60 -4.78
N ARG A 104 2.95 -8.46 -5.45
CA ARG A 104 3.56 -7.23 -4.95
C ARG A 104 2.87 -6.77 -3.66
N ALA A 105 1.53 -6.80 -3.61
CA ALA A 105 0.78 -6.47 -2.42
C ALA A 105 1.18 -7.35 -1.24
N ALA A 106 1.25 -8.66 -1.44
CA ALA A 106 1.63 -9.59 -0.38
C ALA A 106 3.06 -9.32 0.13
N VAL A 107 4.01 -9.17 -0.78
CA VAL A 107 5.42 -8.92 -0.41
C VAL A 107 5.58 -7.58 0.31
N VAL A 108 5.03 -6.51 -0.25
CA VAL A 108 5.22 -5.17 0.30
C VAL A 108 4.51 -5.02 1.64
N LEU A 109 3.27 -5.47 1.75
CA LEU A 109 2.52 -5.30 2.99
C LEU A 109 3.05 -6.17 4.13
N VAL A 110 3.44 -7.41 3.86
CA VAL A 110 3.98 -8.31 4.89
C VAL A 110 5.41 -7.93 5.26
N HIS A 111 6.31 -7.85 4.29
CA HIS A 111 7.73 -7.62 4.55
C HIS A 111 8.13 -6.15 4.63
N GLY A 112 7.44 -5.29 3.89
CA GLY A 112 7.72 -3.86 3.91
C GLY A 112 7.07 -3.13 5.08
N PHE A 113 5.82 -3.47 5.42
CA PHE A 113 5.06 -2.78 6.45
C PHE A 113 4.75 -3.64 7.68
N GLY A 114 5.18 -4.89 7.69
CA GLY A 114 5.03 -5.76 8.86
C GLY A 114 3.60 -6.24 9.13
N TRP A 115 2.74 -6.26 8.11
CA TRP A 115 1.37 -6.74 8.26
C TRP A 115 1.35 -8.26 8.38
N THR A 116 0.39 -8.78 9.13
CA THR A 116 0.17 -10.22 9.20
C THR A 116 -0.51 -10.72 7.93
N LEU A 117 -0.37 -12.02 7.66
CA LEU A 117 -1.06 -12.65 6.52
C LEU A 117 -2.57 -12.47 6.64
N ARG A 118 -3.11 -12.55 7.85
CA ARG A 118 -4.55 -12.36 8.10
C ARG A 118 -4.98 -10.94 7.75
N GLU A 119 -4.22 -9.93 8.16
CA GLU A 119 -4.51 -8.54 7.86
C GLU A 119 -4.52 -8.29 6.35
N VAL A 120 -3.54 -8.84 5.62
CA VAL A 120 -3.49 -8.70 4.16
C VAL A 120 -4.66 -9.44 3.51
N ALA A 121 -5.01 -10.64 4.00
CA ALA A 121 -6.13 -11.41 3.50
C ALA A 121 -7.46 -10.66 3.67
N GLU A 122 -7.68 -10.07 4.83
CA GLU A 122 -8.87 -9.25 5.09
C GLU A 122 -8.89 -8.03 4.17
N LEU A 123 -7.76 -7.36 4.03
CA LEU A 123 -7.62 -6.20 3.16
C LEU A 123 -7.96 -6.53 1.70
N ARG A 124 -7.45 -7.64 1.20
CA ARG A 124 -7.63 -8.06 -0.19
C ARG A 124 -8.92 -8.86 -0.42
N GLU A 125 -9.65 -9.15 0.64
CA GLU A 125 -10.89 -9.93 0.62
C GLU A 125 -10.68 -11.33 0.00
N VAL A 126 -9.60 -11.99 0.42
CA VAL A 126 -9.23 -13.33 -0.04
C VAL A 126 -8.88 -14.22 1.16
N GLN A 127 -8.68 -15.51 0.90
CA GLN A 127 -8.26 -16.48 1.91
C GLN A 127 -6.79 -16.25 2.30
N VAL A 128 -6.43 -16.56 3.54
CA VAL A 128 -5.05 -16.49 4.02
C VAL A 128 -4.13 -17.37 3.15
N THR A 129 -4.62 -18.54 2.74
CA THR A 129 -3.87 -19.45 1.86
C THR A 129 -3.54 -18.81 0.51
N SER A 130 -4.41 -17.97 -0.01
CA SER A 130 -4.14 -17.20 -1.24
C SER A 130 -3.00 -16.22 -1.03
N ILE A 131 -2.98 -15.52 0.11
CA ILE A 131 -1.89 -14.60 0.45
C ILE A 131 -0.57 -15.35 0.61
N GLN A 132 -0.58 -16.51 1.28
CA GLN A 132 0.61 -17.35 1.39
C GLN A 132 1.19 -17.72 0.03
N THR A 133 0.33 -18.12 -0.90
CA THR A 133 0.74 -18.48 -2.26
C THR A 133 1.31 -17.27 -3.00
N HIS A 134 0.64 -16.13 -2.93
CA HIS A 134 1.12 -14.89 -3.56
C HIS A 134 2.46 -14.45 -2.97
N LEU A 135 2.61 -14.56 -1.65
CA LEU A 135 3.84 -14.20 -0.96
C LEU A 135 5.00 -15.11 -1.39
N GLU A 136 4.80 -16.42 -1.38
CA GLU A 136 5.81 -17.39 -1.79
C GLU A 136 6.26 -17.17 -3.24
N ARG A 137 5.31 -17.05 -4.15
CA ARG A 137 5.59 -16.82 -5.58
C ARG A 137 6.25 -15.46 -5.79
N GLY A 138 5.77 -14.43 -5.10
CA GLY A 138 6.35 -13.10 -5.17
C GLY A 138 7.79 -13.07 -4.69
N LEU A 139 8.07 -13.67 -3.55
CA LEU A 139 9.44 -13.76 -3.01
C LEU A 139 10.36 -14.54 -3.92
N ARG A 140 9.87 -15.63 -4.52
CA ARG A 140 10.66 -16.45 -5.45
C ARG A 140 11.04 -15.63 -6.68
N ARG A 141 10.09 -14.93 -7.28
CA ARG A 141 10.34 -14.06 -8.45
C ARG A 141 11.28 -12.91 -8.11
N LEU A 142 11.06 -12.31 -6.95
CA LEU A 142 11.88 -11.19 -6.47
C LEU A 142 13.34 -11.63 -6.29
N ARG A 143 13.56 -12.76 -5.63
CA ARG A 143 14.92 -13.32 -5.43
C ARG A 143 15.58 -13.62 -6.77
N ALA A 144 14.85 -14.24 -7.71
CA ALA A 144 15.40 -14.55 -9.03
C ALA A 144 15.80 -13.28 -9.78
N ALA A 145 14.99 -12.24 -9.73
CA ALA A 145 15.27 -10.96 -10.38
C ALA A 145 16.52 -10.28 -9.76
N LEU A 146 16.66 -10.32 -8.44
CA LEU A 146 17.80 -9.73 -7.74
C LEU A 146 19.08 -10.53 -7.94
N GLU A 147 19.00 -11.87 -7.97
CA GLU A 147 20.16 -12.74 -8.20
C GLU A 147 20.70 -12.61 -9.62
N VAL A 148 19.85 -12.58 -10.63
CA VAL A 148 20.25 -12.41 -12.04
C VAL A 148 21.04 -11.11 -12.23
N THR A 149 20.69 -10.07 -11.49
CA THR A 149 21.43 -8.80 -11.56
C THR A 149 22.74 -8.80 -10.79
N THR A 150 22.91 -9.73 -9.83
CA THR A 150 24.16 -9.84 -9.06
C THR A 150 25.25 -10.62 -9.84
N HIS A 151 24.85 -11.48 -10.78
CA HIS A 151 25.76 -12.31 -11.57
C HIS A 151 26.07 -11.74 -12.97
N ALA A 152 25.45 -10.63 -13.30
CA ALA A 152 25.72 -9.91 -14.53
C ALA A 152 26.66 -8.72 -14.25
#